data_e546cda54611f2235cef998f59f6be6b
#
_entry.id   e546cda54611f2235cef998f59f6be6b
#
_cell.length_a   1.000
_cell.length_b   1.000
_cell.length_c   1.000
_cell.angle_alpha   90.00
_cell.angle_beta   90.00
_cell.angle_gamma   90.00
#
_symmetry.space_group_name_H-M   'P 1'
#
loop_
_entity.id
_entity.type
_entity.pdbx_description
1 polymer ?
#
loop_
_entity_poly.entity_id
_entity_poly.type
_entity_poly.pdbx_seq_one_letter_code
_entity_poly.pdbx_strand_id
1 'polypeptide(L)'
;MKKNNMPERRFTILSTASLPFDRITNITESIDVQIIPFIEIVERTGVELKPLVTEYASEKLDVVFTSAHAVKIVSGWMKEKPNWTIYCIRNETRIAVINWFGPDIECKFASNALFLSRLMIADGVKQAIFFCGDQRLDILPDNLRKNGIELNEVIVYETRLTPVKLKDNPEAILFFSPTAVKSFFSMNEVFPDTAVFTMGTTTANAFRQCSGHPVIISPEADKAYVFNMALDYAASHPII
;
A
#
# COMPACT_ATOMS: atom_id res chain seq x y z
N MET A 1 -1.41 49.01 20.65
CA MET A 1 -1.68 47.64 21.10
C MET A 1 -1.38 46.70 19.94
N LYS A 2 -0.25 46.01 19.94
CA LYS A 2 0.01 44.93 18.93
C LYS A 2 -0.84 43.74 19.33
N LYS A 3 -1.80 43.36 18.47
CA LYS A 3 -2.48 42.06 18.60
C LYS A 3 -1.41 40.98 18.43
N ASN A 4 -1.12 40.25 19.50
CA ASN A 4 -0.42 38.98 19.40
C ASN A 4 -1.31 38.04 18.59
N ASN A 5 -1.08 37.93 17.28
CA ASN A 5 -1.62 36.83 16.51
C ASN A 5 -0.88 35.58 16.96
N MET A 6 -1.40 34.84 17.92
CA MET A 6 -1.04 33.44 18.06
C MET A 6 -1.42 32.75 16.73
N PRO A 7 -0.56 31.89 16.16
CA PRO A 7 -0.95 31.15 14.97
C PRO A 7 -2.21 30.34 15.29
N GLU A 8 -3.22 30.48 14.45
CA GLU A 8 -4.44 29.67 14.58
C GLU A 8 -4.04 28.20 14.56
N ARG A 9 -4.51 27.45 15.56
CA ARG A 9 -4.25 26.01 15.64
C ARG A 9 -4.88 25.35 14.42
N ARG A 10 -4.09 24.56 13.68
CA ARG A 10 -4.54 23.84 12.49
C ARG A 10 -4.87 22.40 12.84
N PHE A 11 -5.85 21.83 12.13
CA PHE A 11 -6.17 20.42 12.24
C PHE A 11 -5.06 19.61 11.56
N THR A 12 -4.27 18.88 12.34
CA THR A 12 -3.13 18.12 11.82
C THR A 12 -3.54 16.70 11.43
N ILE A 13 -3.32 16.37 10.17
CA ILE A 13 -3.49 15.02 9.64
C ILE A 13 -2.12 14.40 9.41
N LEU A 14 -1.80 13.34 10.17
CA LEU A 14 -0.60 12.54 9.96
C LEU A 14 -0.87 11.41 8.96
N SER A 15 -0.14 11.43 7.85
CA SER A 15 -0.09 10.33 6.89
C SER A 15 1.14 9.46 7.13
N THR A 16 0.94 8.15 7.33
CA THR A 16 2.04 7.19 7.53
C THR A 16 2.69 6.73 6.23
N ALA A 17 2.31 7.30 5.08
CA ALA A 17 2.92 7.06 3.77
C ALA A 17 2.74 8.29 2.85
N SER A 18 3.43 8.31 1.72
CA SER A 18 3.23 9.32 0.68
C SER A 18 1.79 9.31 0.15
N LEU A 19 1.26 10.49 -0.15
CA LEU A 19 -0.09 10.70 -0.66
C LEU A 19 -0.06 11.08 -2.15
N PRO A 20 -1.06 10.67 -2.95
CA PRO A 20 -1.21 11.07 -4.34
C PRO A 20 -1.87 12.46 -4.42
N PHE A 21 -1.11 13.53 -4.18
CA PHE A 21 -1.63 14.91 -4.13
C PHE A 21 -2.27 15.37 -5.45
N ASP A 22 -1.93 14.77 -6.57
CA ASP A 22 -2.58 14.98 -7.87
C ASP A 22 -4.06 14.54 -7.90
N ARG A 23 -4.47 13.71 -6.95
CA ARG A 23 -5.83 13.16 -6.80
C ARG A 23 -6.55 13.67 -5.55
N ILE A 24 -5.91 14.57 -4.80
CA ILE A 24 -6.46 15.16 -3.58
C ILE A 24 -6.86 16.60 -3.89
N THR A 25 -8.10 16.94 -3.53
CA THR A 25 -8.66 18.29 -3.69
C THR A 25 -9.14 18.81 -2.34
N ASN A 26 -9.34 20.13 -2.25
CA ASN A 26 -9.98 20.78 -1.09
C ASN A 26 -9.16 20.78 0.23
N ILE A 27 -7.84 20.74 0.16
CA ILE A 27 -7.01 21.04 1.35
C ILE A 27 -7.13 22.55 1.64
N THR A 28 -7.68 22.91 2.79
CA THR A 28 -7.84 24.28 3.23
C THR A 28 -6.64 24.74 4.08
N GLU A 29 -6.50 26.06 4.28
CA GLU A 29 -5.43 26.63 5.13
C GLU A 29 -5.52 26.21 6.61
N SER A 30 -6.69 25.76 7.05
CA SER A 30 -6.93 25.23 8.41
C SER A 30 -6.40 23.82 8.63
N ILE A 31 -5.95 23.13 7.57
CA ILE A 31 -5.40 21.76 7.62
C ILE A 31 -3.88 21.82 7.54
N ASP A 32 -3.21 21.13 8.46
CA ASP A 32 -1.79 20.81 8.40
C ASP A 32 -1.60 19.33 8.05
N VAL A 33 -0.88 19.04 6.96
CA VAL A 33 -0.65 17.67 6.49
C VAL A 33 0.79 17.28 6.75
N GLN A 34 0.98 16.35 7.68
CA GLN A 34 2.29 15.79 8.00
C GLN A 34 2.43 14.41 7.34
N ILE A 35 3.49 14.25 6.54
CA ILE A 35 3.82 12.97 5.92
C ILE A 35 5.07 12.42 6.59
N ILE A 36 4.89 11.37 7.38
CA ILE A 36 5.97 10.67 8.07
C ILE A 36 5.88 9.19 7.70
N PRO A 37 6.68 8.69 6.75
CA PRO A 37 6.71 7.27 6.42
C PRO A 37 7.23 6.44 7.60
N PHE A 38 6.43 5.47 8.04
CA PHE A 38 6.80 4.54 9.11
C PHE A 38 7.40 3.23 8.59
N ILE A 39 7.49 3.10 7.27
CA ILE A 39 8.15 2.00 6.59
C ILE A 39 8.94 2.52 5.39
N GLU A 40 9.99 1.81 5.05
CA GLU A 40 10.78 2.00 3.84
C GLU A 40 10.72 0.73 3.00
N ILE A 41 10.53 0.89 1.69
CA ILE A 41 10.62 -0.21 0.72
C ILE A 41 12.03 -0.22 0.16
N VAL A 42 12.75 -1.29 0.43
CA VAL A 42 14.13 -1.45 -0.01
C VAL A 42 14.20 -2.55 -1.08
N GLU A 43 14.62 -2.17 -2.27
CA GLU A 43 14.84 -3.10 -3.38
C GLU A 43 15.85 -4.18 -2.96
N ARG A 44 15.53 -5.44 -3.22
CA ARG A 44 16.48 -6.55 -2.98
C ARG A 44 17.52 -6.58 -4.08
N THR A 45 18.76 -6.27 -3.73
CA THR A 45 19.90 -6.22 -4.66
C THR A 45 20.67 -7.54 -4.68
N GLY A 46 20.00 -8.67 -4.90
CA GLY A 46 20.67 -9.96 -5.13
C GLY A 46 21.27 -9.97 -6.53
N VAL A 47 22.55 -10.36 -6.65
CA VAL A 47 23.28 -10.47 -7.94
C VAL A 47 22.51 -11.35 -8.95
N GLU A 48 21.69 -12.28 -8.45
CA GLU A 48 20.94 -13.26 -9.26
C GLU A 48 19.54 -12.78 -9.67
N LEU A 49 18.94 -11.78 -8.99
CA LEU A 49 17.54 -11.42 -9.23
C LEU A 49 17.31 -10.73 -10.59
N LYS A 50 18.20 -9.82 -10.98
CA LYS A 50 18.08 -9.13 -12.28
C LYS A 50 18.26 -10.07 -13.47
N PRO A 51 19.27 -10.97 -13.48
CA PRO A 51 19.37 -12.00 -14.50
C PRO A 51 18.16 -12.90 -14.57
N LEU A 52 17.64 -13.38 -13.43
CA LEU A 52 16.45 -14.22 -13.35
C LEU A 52 15.20 -13.53 -13.95
N VAL A 53 14.97 -12.25 -13.62
CA VAL A 53 13.87 -11.49 -14.20
C VAL A 53 14.04 -11.28 -15.70
N THR A 54 15.28 -11.10 -16.17
CA THR A 54 15.58 -10.98 -17.60
C THR A 54 15.31 -12.30 -18.34
N GLU A 55 15.63 -13.44 -17.74
CA GLU A 55 15.30 -14.76 -18.27
C GLU A 55 13.79 -14.94 -18.39
N TYR A 56 13.06 -14.69 -17.29
CA TYR A 56 11.59 -14.75 -17.29
C TYR A 56 10.94 -13.80 -18.31
N ALA A 57 11.55 -12.65 -18.59
CA ALA A 57 11.01 -11.70 -19.56
C ALA A 57 10.99 -12.25 -21.00
N SER A 58 11.89 -13.19 -21.31
CA SER A 58 11.96 -13.83 -22.64
C SER A 58 10.96 -14.96 -22.83
N GLU A 59 10.31 -15.41 -21.75
CA GLU A 59 9.39 -16.54 -21.76
C GLU A 59 7.92 -16.08 -21.75
N LYS A 60 7.03 -16.96 -22.21
CA LYS A 60 5.58 -16.75 -22.06
C LYS A 60 5.16 -17.32 -20.70
N LEU A 61 4.86 -16.44 -19.75
CA LEU A 61 4.59 -16.79 -18.36
C LEU A 61 3.30 -16.13 -17.84
N ASP A 62 2.68 -16.81 -16.88
CA ASP A 62 1.69 -16.21 -16.01
C ASP A 62 2.41 -15.57 -14.81
N VAL A 63 2.23 -14.26 -14.62
CA VAL A 63 2.93 -13.47 -13.61
C VAL A 63 1.95 -12.78 -12.68
N VAL A 64 2.26 -12.78 -11.38
CA VAL A 64 1.38 -12.20 -10.37
C VAL A 64 2.03 -11.00 -9.69
N PHE A 65 1.27 -9.92 -9.55
CA PHE A 65 1.62 -8.75 -8.75
C PHE A 65 0.49 -8.38 -7.78
N THR A 66 0.80 -8.29 -6.50
CA THR A 66 -0.11 -7.76 -5.48
C THR A 66 0.35 -6.41 -4.92
N SER A 67 1.45 -5.86 -5.44
CA SER A 67 2.07 -4.60 -4.99
C SER A 67 2.60 -3.79 -6.17
N ALA A 68 2.27 -2.50 -6.19
CA ALA A 68 2.82 -1.54 -7.15
C ALA A 68 4.36 -1.40 -7.01
N HIS A 69 4.90 -1.61 -5.81
CA HIS A 69 6.35 -1.60 -5.59
C HIS A 69 7.05 -2.74 -6.34
N ALA A 70 6.49 -3.96 -6.30
CA ALA A 70 7.03 -5.09 -7.06
C ALA A 70 7.00 -4.81 -8.56
N VAL A 71 5.91 -4.24 -9.09
CA VAL A 71 5.80 -3.84 -10.49
C VAL A 71 6.92 -2.87 -10.87
N LYS A 72 7.09 -1.79 -10.09
CA LYS A 72 8.11 -0.76 -10.33
C LYS A 72 9.53 -1.34 -10.35
N ILE A 73 9.85 -2.21 -9.40
CA ILE A 73 11.18 -2.79 -9.27
C ILE A 73 11.45 -3.74 -10.43
N VAL A 74 10.54 -4.68 -10.70
CA VAL A 74 10.69 -5.68 -11.76
C VAL A 74 10.81 -5.00 -13.13
N SER A 75 9.94 -4.03 -13.43
CA SER A 75 10.00 -3.29 -14.69
C SER A 75 11.31 -2.49 -14.85
N GLY A 76 11.85 -1.95 -13.76
CA GLY A 76 13.14 -1.24 -13.76
C GLY A 76 14.35 -2.14 -14.04
N TRP A 77 14.22 -3.46 -13.89
CA TRP A 77 15.27 -4.43 -14.23
C TRP A 77 15.20 -4.92 -15.68
N MET A 78 14.10 -4.66 -16.37
CA MET A 78 13.85 -5.13 -17.73
C MET A 78 14.26 -4.10 -18.76
N LYS A 79 14.78 -4.57 -19.90
CA LYS A 79 15.12 -3.73 -21.06
C LYS A 79 14.05 -3.77 -22.13
N GLU A 80 13.30 -4.86 -22.21
CA GLU A 80 12.29 -5.14 -23.23
C GLU A 80 10.96 -5.51 -22.57
N LYS A 81 9.87 -5.34 -23.31
CA LYS A 81 8.54 -5.75 -22.85
C LYS A 81 8.46 -7.28 -22.80
N PRO A 82 7.97 -7.85 -21.70
CA PRO A 82 7.84 -9.29 -21.56
C PRO A 82 6.62 -9.82 -22.32
N ASN A 83 6.65 -11.11 -22.64
CA ASN A 83 5.47 -11.84 -23.15
C ASN A 83 4.72 -12.52 -22.02
N TRP A 84 4.22 -11.72 -21.06
CA TRP A 84 3.53 -12.22 -19.88
C TRP A 84 2.03 -12.00 -19.95
N THR A 85 1.27 -12.95 -19.37
CA THR A 85 -0.08 -12.69 -18.88
C THR A 85 0.02 -12.25 -17.43
N ILE A 86 -0.31 -10.99 -17.14
CA ILE A 86 -0.16 -10.43 -15.80
C ILE A 86 -1.49 -10.53 -15.03
N TYR A 87 -1.43 -11.13 -13.85
CA TYR A 87 -2.49 -11.15 -12.86
C TYR A 87 -2.17 -10.17 -11.75
N CYS A 88 -3.02 -9.17 -11.51
CA CYS A 88 -2.75 -8.18 -10.47
C CYS A 88 -3.99 -7.79 -9.67
N ILE A 89 -3.78 -7.22 -8.48
CA ILE A 89 -4.88 -6.59 -7.75
C ILE A 89 -5.21 -5.23 -8.37
N ARG A 90 -6.47 -4.81 -8.21
CA ARG A 90 -7.01 -3.54 -8.71
C ARG A 90 -6.27 -2.33 -8.08
N ASN A 91 -6.56 -1.13 -8.58
CA ASN A 91 -6.07 0.17 -8.11
C ASN A 91 -4.58 0.40 -8.41
N GLU A 92 -3.78 0.80 -7.43
CA GLU A 92 -2.38 1.22 -7.63
C GLU A 92 -1.53 0.18 -8.38
N THR A 93 -1.73 -1.11 -8.10
CA THR A 93 -0.94 -2.17 -8.75
C THR A 93 -1.28 -2.28 -10.24
N ARG A 94 -2.57 -2.23 -10.61
CA ARG A 94 -2.99 -2.26 -12.01
C ARG A 94 -2.53 -1.02 -12.76
N ILE A 95 -2.64 0.15 -12.14
CA ILE A 95 -2.14 1.41 -12.72
C ILE A 95 -0.64 1.31 -12.98
N ALA A 96 0.12 0.78 -12.02
CA ALA A 96 1.56 0.56 -12.19
C ALA A 96 1.85 -0.42 -13.35
N VAL A 97 1.12 -1.53 -13.45
CA VAL A 97 1.28 -2.49 -14.57
C VAL A 97 1.09 -1.80 -15.91
N ILE A 98 0.00 -1.06 -16.09
CA ILE A 98 -0.28 -0.37 -17.37
C ILE A 98 0.76 0.71 -17.66
N ASN A 99 1.18 1.48 -16.65
CA ASN A 99 2.17 2.54 -16.82
C ASN A 99 3.55 2.02 -17.21
N TRP A 100 3.97 0.87 -16.69
CA TRP A 100 5.31 0.34 -16.90
C TRP A 100 5.41 -0.63 -18.07
N PHE A 101 4.42 -1.52 -18.21
CA PHE A 101 4.43 -2.53 -19.29
C PHE A 101 3.65 -2.10 -20.53
N GLY A 102 2.85 -1.01 -20.42
CA GLY A 102 2.03 -0.46 -21.48
C GLY A 102 0.61 -1.03 -21.54
N PRO A 103 -0.30 -0.36 -22.30
CA PRO A 103 -1.71 -0.73 -22.34
C PRO A 103 -1.97 -2.04 -23.08
N ASP A 104 -1.05 -2.48 -23.92
CA ASP A 104 -1.20 -3.69 -24.75
C ASP A 104 -0.83 -4.98 -24.01
N ILE A 105 -0.29 -4.88 -22.77
CA ILE A 105 0.04 -6.05 -21.98
C ILE A 105 -1.24 -6.79 -21.56
N GLU A 106 -1.26 -8.11 -21.71
CA GLU A 106 -2.38 -8.90 -21.21
C GLU A 106 -2.44 -8.82 -19.68
N CYS A 107 -3.42 -8.07 -19.16
CA CYS A 107 -3.55 -7.82 -17.73
C CYS A 107 -4.94 -8.16 -17.22
N LYS A 108 -5.03 -9.19 -16.38
CA LYS A 108 -6.23 -9.63 -15.66
C LYS A 108 -6.15 -9.18 -14.21
N PHE A 109 -7.27 -8.74 -13.64
CA PHE A 109 -7.23 -8.15 -12.29
C PHE A 109 -8.46 -8.49 -11.44
N ALA A 110 -8.26 -8.48 -10.13
CA ALA A 110 -9.32 -8.67 -9.15
C ALA A 110 -9.22 -7.64 -8.02
N SER A 111 -10.26 -7.54 -7.19
CA SER A 111 -10.32 -6.56 -6.11
C SER A 111 -9.37 -6.85 -4.95
N ASN A 112 -8.99 -8.11 -4.74
CA ASN A 112 -8.07 -8.53 -3.68
C ASN A 112 -7.41 -9.89 -4.00
N ALA A 113 -6.48 -10.31 -3.14
CA ALA A 113 -5.70 -11.52 -3.32
C ALA A 113 -6.53 -12.81 -3.41
N LEU A 114 -7.63 -12.91 -2.65
CA LEU A 114 -8.51 -14.07 -2.70
C LEU A 114 -9.25 -14.18 -4.05
N PHE A 115 -9.82 -13.08 -4.52
CA PHE A 115 -10.50 -13.07 -5.82
C PHE A 115 -9.51 -13.22 -6.98
N LEU A 116 -8.29 -12.71 -6.84
CA LEU A 116 -7.25 -12.90 -7.84
C LEU A 116 -6.87 -14.38 -7.98
N SER A 117 -6.66 -15.08 -6.85
CA SER A 117 -6.37 -16.51 -6.89
C SER A 117 -7.51 -17.33 -7.51
N ARG A 118 -8.79 -16.98 -7.23
CA ARG A 118 -9.95 -17.61 -7.85
C ARG A 118 -10.00 -17.39 -9.38
N LEU A 119 -9.66 -16.19 -9.83
CA LEU A 119 -9.57 -15.86 -11.25
C LEU A 119 -8.51 -16.75 -11.94
N MET A 120 -7.32 -16.86 -11.38
CA MET A 120 -6.24 -17.70 -11.90
C MET A 120 -6.63 -19.17 -11.97
N ILE A 121 -7.32 -19.68 -10.94
CA ILE A 121 -7.86 -21.04 -10.91
C ILE A 121 -8.88 -21.25 -12.04
N ALA A 122 -9.82 -20.30 -12.21
CA ALA A 122 -10.84 -20.36 -13.27
C ALA A 122 -10.24 -20.28 -14.68
N ASP A 123 -9.15 -19.54 -14.86
CA ASP A 123 -8.41 -19.44 -16.12
C ASP A 123 -7.55 -20.70 -16.41
N GLY A 124 -7.48 -21.64 -15.47
CA GLY A 124 -6.76 -22.90 -15.65
C GLY A 124 -5.24 -22.77 -15.57
N VAL A 125 -4.73 -21.69 -14.94
CA VAL A 125 -3.29 -21.51 -14.67
C VAL A 125 -2.72 -22.76 -13.99
N LYS A 126 -1.53 -23.20 -14.43
CA LYS A 126 -0.85 -24.38 -13.87
C LYS A 126 0.38 -23.99 -13.07
N GLN A 127 1.09 -22.98 -13.56
CA GLN A 127 2.27 -22.43 -12.90
C GLN A 127 2.28 -20.90 -13.03
N ALA A 128 2.84 -20.21 -12.06
CA ALA A 128 2.98 -18.74 -12.11
C ALA A 128 4.21 -18.26 -11.34
N ILE A 129 4.74 -17.12 -11.75
CA ILE A 129 5.76 -16.38 -11.02
C ILE A 129 5.09 -15.28 -10.19
N PHE A 130 5.31 -15.28 -8.88
CA PHE A 130 4.78 -14.25 -8.00
C PHE A 130 5.88 -13.31 -7.53
N PHE A 131 5.98 -12.14 -8.14
CA PHE A 131 6.88 -11.09 -7.67
C PHE A 131 6.25 -10.35 -6.48
N CYS A 132 6.89 -10.44 -5.32
CA CYS A 132 6.32 -9.96 -4.06
C CYS A 132 7.37 -9.29 -3.16
N GLY A 133 6.90 -8.70 -2.07
CA GLY A 133 7.73 -8.30 -0.94
C GLY A 133 7.83 -9.39 0.13
N ASP A 134 8.75 -9.22 1.06
CA ASP A 134 8.96 -10.11 2.21
C ASP A 134 7.77 -10.17 3.18
N GLN A 135 6.97 -9.09 3.25
CA GLN A 135 5.79 -8.97 4.14
C GLN A 135 4.46 -9.24 3.40
N ARG A 136 4.46 -10.10 2.38
CA ARG A 136 3.24 -10.50 1.67
C ARG A 136 2.31 -11.34 2.53
N LEU A 137 1.02 -11.31 2.21
CA LEU A 137 0.01 -12.18 2.84
C LEU A 137 -0.02 -13.56 2.17
N ASP A 138 -0.26 -14.62 2.96
CA ASP A 138 -0.29 -16.00 2.47
C ASP A 138 -1.60 -16.38 1.74
N ILE A 139 -2.63 -15.52 1.76
CA ILE A 139 -3.96 -15.81 1.19
C ILE A 139 -3.88 -16.27 -0.28
N LEU A 140 -3.13 -15.56 -1.12
CA LEU A 140 -2.98 -15.92 -2.53
C LEU A 140 -2.13 -17.18 -2.72
N PRO A 141 -0.90 -17.26 -2.16
CA PRO A 141 -0.07 -18.46 -2.28
C PRO A 141 -0.77 -19.73 -1.78
N ASP A 142 -1.39 -19.65 -0.60
CA ASP A 142 -2.07 -20.81 0.00
C ASP A 142 -3.22 -21.30 -0.87
N ASN A 143 -4.04 -20.36 -1.40
CA ASN A 143 -5.18 -20.75 -2.21
C ASN A 143 -4.76 -21.34 -3.57
N LEU A 144 -3.72 -20.80 -4.20
CA LEU A 144 -3.18 -21.34 -5.46
C LEU A 144 -2.59 -22.73 -5.26
N ARG A 145 -1.75 -22.93 -4.24
CA ARG A 145 -1.12 -24.23 -3.93
C ARG A 145 -2.16 -25.30 -3.58
N LYS A 146 -3.19 -24.96 -2.79
CA LYS A 146 -4.32 -25.87 -2.47
C LYS A 146 -5.08 -26.34 -3.71
N ASN A 147 -5.04 -25.58 -4.79
CA ASN A 147 -5.67 -25.91 -6.06
C ASN A 147 -4.68 -26.45 -7.11
N GLY A 148 -3.49 -26.87 -6.67
CA GLY A 148 -2.52 -27.55 -7.53
C GLY A 148 -1.78 -26.64 -8.50
N ILE A 149 -1.75 -25.32 -8.25
CA ILE A 149 -0.97 -24.36 -9.05
C ILE A 149 0.43 -24.26 -8.46
N GLU A 150 1.43 -24.50 -9.28
CA GLU A 150 2.83 -24.28 -8.93
C GLU A 150 3.14 -22.80 -8.90
N LEU A 151 3.51 -22.29 -7.73
CA LEU A 151 3.80 -20.88 -7.53
C LEU A 151 5.27 -20.68 -7.14
N ASN A 152 6.04 -20.06 -8.03
CA ASN A 152 7.40 -19.63 -7.74
C ASN A 152 7.37 -18.19 -7.22
N GLU A 153 7.71 -18.02 -5.94
CA GLU A 153 7.73 -16.73 -5.27
C GLU A 153 9.11 -16.08 -5.36
N VAL A 154 9.16 -14.89 -5.95
CA VAL A 154 10.38 -14.09 -6.09
C VAL A 154 10.24 -12.83 -5.24
N ILE A 155 10.94 -12.80 -4.11
CA ILE A 155 10.96 -11.63 -3.22
C ILE A 155 11.89 -10.57 -3.81
N VAL A 156 11.31 -9.48 -4.31
CA VAL A 156 12.03 -8.41 -5.00
C VAL A 156 12.29 -7.16 -4.13
N TYR A 157 11.66 -7.06 -2.97
CA TYR A 157 11.90 -5.99 -1.99
C TYR A 157 11.67 -6.46 -0.55
N GLU A 158 12.25 -5.72 0.36
CA GLU A 158 12.04 -5.83 1.81
C GLU A 158 11.32 -4.59 2.33
N THR A 159 10.46 -4.77 3.32
CA THR A 159 9.80 -3.69 4.04
C THR A 159 10.48 -3.49 5.38
N ARG A 160 11.23 -2.40 5.52
CA ARG A 160 11.91 -2.03 6.76
C ARG A 160 11.05 -1.11 7.60
N LEU A 161 11.02 -1.35 8.90
CA LEU A 161 10.39 -0.43 9.85
C LEU A 161 11.29 0.80 10.01
N THR A 162 10.67 1.98 9.92
CA THR A 162 11.32 3.27 10.16
C THR A 162 10.55 4.03 11.24
N PRO A 163 10.59 3.55 12.50
CA PRO A 163 9.83 4.16 13.58
C PRO A 163 10.35 5.55 13.89
N VAL A 164 9.44 6.50 14.02
CA VAL A 164 9.72 7.89 14.38
C VAL A 164 8.89 8.23 15.61
N LYS A 165 9.53 8.82 16.64
CA LYS A 165 8.80 9.36 17.79
C LYS A 165 8.16 10.68 17.40
N LEU A 166 6.85 10.79 17.50
CA LEU A 166 6.12 12.03 17.26
C LEU A 166 6.40 13.02 18.40
N LYS A 167 6.49 14.29 18.05
CA LYS A 167 6.64 15.39 19.01
C LYS A 167 5.28 15.86 19.52
N ASP A 168 4.32 15.95 18.60
CA ASP A 168 2.99 16.47 18.85
C ASP A 168 1.93 15.42 18.49
N ASN A 169 0.74 15.59 19.05
CA ASN A 169 -0.38 14.70 18.79
C ASN A 169 -1.16 15.20 17.59
N PRO A 170 -1.27 14.45 16.50
CA PRO A 170 -2.13 14.81 15.39
C PRO A 170 -3.61 14.58 15.74
N GLU A 171 -4.50 15.37 15.18
CA GLU A 171 -5.95 15.19 15.30
C GLU A 171 -6.46 13.98 14.49
N ALA A 172 -5.74 13.62 13.43
CA ALA A 172 -6.03 12.40 12.67
C ALA A 172 -4.75 11.66 12.25
N ILE A 173 -4.82 10.31 12.20
CA ILE A 173 -3.74 9.45 11.71
C ILE A 173 -4.27 8.51 10.64
N LEU A 174 -3.54 8.42 9.50
CA LEU A 174 -3.87 7.57 8.38
C LEU A 174 -2.88 6.40 8.28
N PHE A 175 -3.37 5.18 8.42
CA PHE A 175 -2.59 3.96 8.26
C PHE A 175 -2.94 3.23 6.97
N PHE A 176 -1.94 2.93 6.16
CA PHE A 176 -2.11 2.29 4.85
C PHE A 176 -1.63 0.84 4.80
N SER A 177 -0.92 0.36 5.84
CA SER A 177 -0.46 -1.02 5.91
C SER A 177 -0.35 -1.52 7.36
N PRO A 178 -0.47 -2.84 7.59
CA PRO A 178 -0.21 -3.46 8.88
C PRO A 178 1.20 -3.19 9.41
N THR A 179 2.18 -3.15 8.52
CA THR A 179 3.60 -2.93 8.86
C THR A 179 3.83 -1.50 9.36
N ALA A 180 3.16 -0.50 8.75
CA ALA A 180 3.21 0.88 9.24
C ALA A 180 2.58 1.03 10.64
N VAL A 181 1.49 0.30 10.92
CA VAL A 181 0.90 0.24 12.26
C VAL A 181 1.90 -0.29 13.29
N LYS A 182 2.54 -1.43 13.01
CA LYS A 182 3.56 -2.02 13.90
C LYS A 182 4.72 -1.05 14.13
N SER A 183 5.20 -0.39 13.07
CA SER A 183 6.28 0.58 13.17
C SER A 183 5.90 1.79 14.02
N PHE A 184 4.68 2.32 13.85
CA PHE A 184 4.16 3.43 14.65
C PHE A 184 4.12 3.06 16.15
N PHE A 185 3.49 1.95 16.51
CA PHE A 185 3.32 1.53 17.90
C PHE A 185 4.61 1.08 18.59
N SER A 186 5.71 0.92 17.86
CA SER A 186 7.02 0.64 18.49
C SER A 186 7.57 1.85 19.26
N MET A 187 7.11 3.08 18.96
CA MET A 187 7.59 4.31 19.60
C MET A 187 6.47 5.27 20.03
N ASN A 188 5.23 5.05 19.61
CA ASN A 188 4.12 5.97 19.83
C ASN A 188 2.89 5.27 20.38
N GLU A 189 1.98 6.07 20.90
CA GLU A 189 0.63 5.69 21.31
C GLU A 189 -0.36 6.63 20.60
N VAL A 190 -1.61 6.19 20.47
CA VAL A 190 -2.69 7.04 19.94
C VAL A 190 -3.36 7.74 21.12
N PHE A 191 -3.56 9.04 21.01
CA PHE A 191 -4.22 9.83 22.04
C PHE A 191 -5.75 9.73 21.94
N PRO A 192 -6.49 9.91 23.07
CA PRO A 192 -7.93 9.69 23.12
C PRO A 192 -8.74 10.47 22.07
N ASP A 193 -8.31 11.68 21.75
CA ASP A 193 -9.01 12.58 20.83
C ASP A 193 -8.55 12.46 19.35
N THR A 194 -7.58 11.59 19.06
CA THR A 194 -7.08 11.37 17.70
C THR A 194 -8.02 10.47 16.90
N ALA A 195 -8.51 10.92 15.76
CA ALA A 195 -9.23 10.07 14.82
C ALA A 195 -8.28 9.16 14.03
N VAL A 196 -8.59 7.86 13.94
CA VAL A 196 -7.73 6.90 13.25
C VAL A 196 -8.42 6.33 12.03
N PHE A 197 -7.78 6.44 10.88
CA PHE A 197 -8.27 5.92 9.61
C PHE A 197 -7.36 4.82 9.08
N THR A 198 -7.94 3.77 8.53
CA THR A 198 -7.19 2.66 7.91
C THR A 198 -7.68 2.38 6.51
N MET A 199 -6.76 2.03 5.61
CA MET A 199 -7.06 1.75 4.19
C MET A 199 -7.90 0.48 3.98
N GLY A 200 -8.07 -0.36 5.02
CA GLY A 200 -8.87 -1.57 4.92
C GLY A 200 -8.82 -2.44 6.17
N THR A 201 -9.59 -3.52 6.15
CA THR A 201 -9.79 -4.41 7.31
C THR A 201 -8.50 -5.05 7.81
N THR A 202 -7.56 -5.40 6.92
CA THR A 202 -6.27 -6.01 7.33
C THR A 202 -5.45 -5.03 8.17
N THR A 203 -5.39 -3.77 7.77
CA THR A 203 -4.71 -2.70 8.52
C THR A 203 -5.43 -2.40 9.83
N ALA A 204 -6.78 -2.35 9.81
CA ALA A 204 -7.59 -2.15 11.01
C ALA A 204 -7.40 -3.28 12.03
N ASN A 205 -7.31 -4.54 11.59
CA ASN A 205 -7.07 -5.67 12.47
C ASN A 205 -5.68 -5.61 13.11
N ALA A 206 -4.65 -5.22 12.36
CA ALA A 206 -3.33 -4.98 12.92
C ALA A 206 -3.34 -3.84 13.95
N PHE A 207 -4.10 -2.79 13.70
CA PHE A 207 -4.27 -1.68 14.64
C PHE A 207 -4.95 -2.14 15.94
N ARG A 208 -6.04 -2.91 15.85
CA ARG A 208 -6.77 -3.45 17.02
C ARG A 208 -5.93 -4.40 17.88
N GLN A 209 -4.91 -5.04 17.30
CA GLN A 209 -3.96 -5.86 18.07
C GLN A 209 -3.01 -5.00 18.92
N CYS A 210 -2.82 -3.73 18.58
CA CYS A 210 -1.91 -2.81 19.27
C CYS A 210 -2.66 -1.84 20.21
N SER A 211 -3.95 -1.56 19.93
CA SER A 211 -4.72 -0.56 20.67
C SER A 211 -6.21 -0.88 20.65
N GLY A 212 -6.88 -0.58 21.79
CA GLY A 212 -8.35 -0.58 21.90
C GLY A 212 -9.02 0.68 21.35
N HIS A 213 -8.27 1.64 20.80
CA HIS A 213 -8.79 2.89 20.26
C HIS A 213 -9.72 2.64 19.07
N PRO A 214 -10.82 3.40 18.90
CA PRO A 214 -11.71 3.29 17.74
C PRO A 214 -10.97 3.53 16.43
N VAL A 215 -11.34 2.79 15.37
CA VAL A 215 -10.74 2.92 14.05
C VAL A 215 -11.81 2.99 12.97
N ILE A 216 -11.68 3.96 12.08
CA ILE A 216 -12.53 4.16 10.89
C ILE A 216 -11.88 3.42 9.72
N ILE A 217 -12.62 2.50 9.11
CA ILE A 217 -12.12 1.67 8.01
C ILE A 217 -12.63 2.26 6.70
N SER A 218 -11.73 2.53 5.77
CA SER A 218 -12.10 2.96 4.43
C SER A 218 -12.82 1.84 3.67
N PRO A 219 -13.93 2.12 3.01
CA PRO A 219 -14.58 1.17 2.11
C PRO A 219 -13.75 0.90 0.83
N GLU A 220 -12.83 1.82 0.51
CA GLU A 220 -11.98 1.76 -0.67
C GLU A 220 -10.52 1.61 -0.29
N ALA A 221 -9.81 0.68 -0.94
CA ALA A 221 -8.36 0.50 -0.76
C ALA A 221 -7.59 1.52 -1.63
N ASP A 222 -7.81 2.81 -1.34
CA ASP A 222 -7.23 3.94 -2.06
C ASP A 222 -6.78 5.03 -1.09
N LYS A 223 -5.54 5.50 -1.22
CA LYS A 223 -4.96 6.50 -0.31
C LYS A 223 -5.64 7.86 -0.38
N ALA A 224 -6.01 8.31 -1.59
CA ALA A 224 -6.71 9.57 -1.75
C ALA A 224 -8.09 9.50 -1.08
N TYR A 225 -8.79 8.37 -1.22
CA TYR A 225 -10.07 8.17 -0.56
C TYR A 225 -9.95 8.23 0.98
N VAL A 226 -8.97 7.52 1.56
CA VAL A 226 -8.70 7.58 3.01
C VAL A 226 -8.40 9.00 3.48
N PHE A 227 -7.61 9.74 2.71
CA PHE A 227 -7.28 11.12 3.03
C PHE A 227 -8.51 12.04 2.96
N ASN A 228 -9.35 11.90 1.93
CA ASN A 228 -10.58 12.67 1.81
C ASN A 228 -11.55 12.40 2.97
N MET A 229 -11.64 11.15 3.45
CA MET A 229 -12.40 10.84 4.68
C MET A 229 -11.90 11.63 5.90
N ALA A 230 -10.59 11.81 6.03
CA ALA A 230 -10.01 12.60 7.12
C ALA A 230 -10.26 14.11 6.94
N LEU A 231 -10.31 14.62 5.71
CA LEU A 231 -10.73 16.00 5.42
C LEU A 231 -12.21 16.25 5.79
N ASP A 232 -13.09 15.32 5.43
CA ASP A 232 -14.53 15.40 5.79
C ASP A 232 -14.71 15.34 7.31
N TYR A 233 -13.91 14.52 7.98
CA TYR A 233 -13.89 14.46 9.45
C TYR A 233 -13.43 15.79 10.04
N ALA A 234 -12.35 16.38 9.56
CA ALA A 234 -11.84 17.67 10.02
C ALA A 234 -12.84 18.81 9.82
N ALA A 235 -13.57 18.81 8.69
CA ALA A 235 -14.62 19.80 8.41
C ALA A 235 -15.80 19.72 9.40
N SER A 236 -16.09 18.52 9.92
CA SER A 236 -17.17 18.29 10.89
C SER A 236 -16.72 18.40 12.37
N HIS A 237 -15.40 18.50 12.62
CA HIS A 237 -14.79 18.60 13.95
C HIS A 237 -13.79 19.76 13.99
N PRO A 238 -14.25 21.02 13.85
CA PRO A 238 -13.34 22.16 13.85
C PRO A 238 -12.64 22.28 15.21
N ILE A 239 -11.36 22.66 15.18
CA ILE A 239 -10.60 22.98 16.38
C ILE A 239 -11.12 24.35 16.89
N ILE A 240 -11.58 24.36 18.15
CA ILE A 240 -12.08 25.57 18.81
C ILE A 240 -10.90 26.29 19.50
#